data_035836a396826e45263582b2f7c0bc2c
#
_entry.id   035836a396826e45263582b2f7c0bc2c
#
_cell.length_a   1.000
_cell.length_b   1.000
_cell.length_c   1.000
_cell.angle_alpha   90.00
_cell.angle_beta   90.00
_cell.angle_gamma   90.00
#
_symmetry.space_group_name_H-M   'P 1'
#
loop_
_entity.id
_entity.type
_entity.pdbx_description
1 polymer ?
#
loop_
_entity_poly.entity_id
_entity_poly.type
_entity_poly.pdbx_seq_one_letter_code
_entity_poly.pdbx_strand_id
1 'polypeptide(L)'
;MELTEHDLANYLATHPDFFERHAELLAGLQLQSPHGNRAVSLQERQMEMLRDKMRGLEHRLAGMMRNAADNEALSARLLQWARALILAQQGNPAQMPQALQTALQAGFELPLTALKIWPARAEFAQQDYATGISEDVKTFAASLAAPFCGPNAGFEASHWLADAQLAQSLALIPLQHPQSGLCMGLLVLGSPDPQRFTADMGTDFLTQIGQIASAALQGMVAA
;
A
#
# COMPACT_ATOMS: atom_id res chain seq x y z
N MET A 1 45.65 3.97 36.82
CA MET A 1 44.68 4.28 35.78
C MET A 1 44.18 2.93 35.27
N GLU A 2 42.97 2.53 35.67
CA GLU A 2 42.38 1.26 35.23
C GLU A 2 41.89 1.42 33.79
N LEU A 3 42.41 0.58 32.89
CA LEU A 3 41.94 0.50 31.53
C LEU A 3 40.54 -0.11 31.51
N THR A 4 39.57 0.60 31.00
CA THR A 4 38.20 0.09 30.82
C THR A 4 38.09 -0.75 29.52
N GLU A 5 37.13 -1.65 29.44
CA GLU A 5 36.82 -2.39 28.19
C GLU A 5 36.59 -1.47 27.01
N HIS A 6 35.98 -0.31 27.25
CA HIS A 6 35.71 0.70 26.22
C HIS A 6 37.01 1.34 25.69
N ASP A 7 37.98 1.62 26.58
CA ASP A 7 39.28 2.18 26.18
C ASP A 7 40.07 1.15 25.34
N LEU A 8 39.97 -0.11 25.69
CA LEU A 8 40.60 -1.20 24.93
C LEU A 8 39.96 -1.36 23.53
N ALA A 9 38.64 -1.31 23.45
CA ALA A 9 37.91 -1.38 22.18
C ALA A 9 38.24 -0.20 21.25
N ASN A 10 38.28 1.02 21.79
CA ASN A 10 38.69 2.22 21.06
C ASN A 10 40.14 2.17 20.58
N TYR A 11 41.04 1.68 21.43
CA TYR A 11 42.46 1.51 21.08
C TYR A 11 42.61 0.53 19.90
N LEU A 12 41.95 -0.62 19.95
CA LEU A 12 41.99 -1.63 18.89
C LEU A 12 41.37 -1.15 17.59
N ALA A 13 40.28 -0.35 17.68
CA ALA A 13 39.64 0.22 16.53
C ALA A 13 40.49 1.29 15.82
N THR A 14 41.29 2.03 16.58
CA THR A 14 42.15 3.11 16.05
C THR A 14 43.52 2.65 15.63
N HIS A 15 43.94 1.42 16.03
CA HIS A 15 45.24 0.86 15.74
C HIS A 15 45.10 -0.54 15.09
N PRO A 16 44.63 -0.63 13.84
CA PRO A 16 44.44 -1.93 13.17
C PRO A 16 45.73 -2.73 12.97
N ASP A 17 46.89 -2.06 12.87
CA ASP A 17 48.24 -2.63 12.79
C ASP A 17 48.68 -3.34 14.11
N PHE A 18 47.92 -3.18 15.19
CA PHE A 18 48.18 -3.92 16.44
C PHE A 18 48.19 -5.43 16.22
N PHE A 19 47.20 -5.94 15.48
CA PHE A 19 47.11 -7.38 15.22
C PHE A 19 48.13 -7.88 14.19
N GLU A 20 48.66 -7.03 13.32
CA GLU A 20 49.81 -7.38 12.46
C GLU A 20 51.05 -7.64 13.28
N ARG A 21 51.30 -6.81 14.30
CA ARG A 21 52.45 -6.96 15.21
C ARG A 21 52.26 -8.07 16.22
N HIS A 22 51.03 -8.47 16.54
CA HIS A 22 50.66 -9.46 17.53
C HIS A 22 49.81 -10.59 16.93
N ALA A 23 50.24 -11.14 15.79
CA ALA A 23 49.52 -12.17 15.05
C ALA A 23 49.26 -13.45 15.86
N GLU A 24 50.24 -13.83 16.74
CA GLU A 24 50.11 -14.99 17.62
C GLU A 24 49.00 -14.82 18.67
N LEU A 25 48.76 -13.59 19.13
CA LEU A 25 47.69 -13.29 20.08
C LEU A 25 46.32 -13.44 19.40
N LEU A 26 46.21 -12.99 18.15
CA LEU A 26 45.00 -13.14 17.35
C LEU A 26 44.71 -14.63 17.05
N ALA A 27 45.75 -15.43 16.74
CA ALA A 27 45.59 -16.85 16.46
C ALA A 27 45.18 -17.66 17.71
N GLY A 28 45.59 -17.20 18.90
CA GLY A 28 45.25 -17.84 20.18
C GLY A 28 43.88 -17.43 20.75
N LEU A 29 43.22 -16.41 20.19
CA LEU A 29 41.92 -15.92 20.66
C LEU A 29 40.80 -16.93 20.34
N GLN A 30 40.24 -17.53 21.39
CA GLN A 30 39.07 -18.40 21.31
C GLN A 30 37.83 -17.66 21.82
N LEU A 31 36.82 -17.56 20.98
CA LEU A 31 35.53 -16.94 21.33
C LEU A 31 34.52 -18.04 21.65
N GLN A 32 33.64 -17.76 22.61
CA GLN A 32 32.50 -18.67 22.87
C GLN A 32 31.43 -18.50 21.81
N SER A 33 30.95 -19.61 21.27
CA SER A 33 29.78 -19.59 20.36
C SER A 33 28.52 -19.25 21.14
N PRO A 34 27.66 -18.33 20.68
CA PRO A 34 26.37 -18.03 21.34
C PRO A 34 25.38 -19.20 21.28
N HIS A 35 25.65 -20.22 20.47
CA HIS A 35 24.76 -21.39 20.26
C HIS A 35 25.31 -22.69 20.90
N GLY A 36 26.36 -22.60 21.71
CA GLY A 36 26.92 -23.76 22.43
C GLY A 36 28.22 -23.43 23.18
N ASN A 37 28.52 -24.21 24.20
CA ASN A 37 29.72 -24.05 25.07
C ASN A 37 31.04 -24.49 24.40
N ARG A 38 31.14 -24.46 23.06
CA ARG A 38 32.37 -24.84 22.36
C ARG A 38 33.16 -23.57 22.02
N ALA A 39 34.42 -23.55 22.40
CA ALA A 39 35.39 -22.54 21.98
C ALA A 39 35.59 -22.64 20.45
N VAL A 40 35.41 -21.55 19.74
CA VAL A 40 35.59 -21.45 18.28
C VAL A 40 36.66 -20.41 17.97
N SER A 41 37.39 -20.59 16.88
CA SER A 41 38.36 -19.60 16.43
C SER A 41 37.67 -18.31 15.99
N LEU A 42 38.38 -17.18 16.01
CA LEU A 42 37.90 -15.90 15.52
C LEU A 42 37.44 -16.02 14.06
N GLN A 43 38.13 -16.76 13.21
CA GLN A 43 37.80 -17.02 11.84
C GLN A 43 36.45 -17.76 11.70
N GLU A 44 36.22 -18.82 12.46
CA GLU A 44 34.94 -19.55 12.47
C GLU A 44 33.81 -18.64 12.88
N ARG A 45 34.01 -17.78 13.87
CA ARG A 45 33.00 -16.80 14.29
C ARG A 45 32.70 -15.76 13.21
N GLN A 46 33.71 -15.24 12.53
CA GLN A 46 33.51 -14.30 11.40
C GLN A 46 32.77 -14.98 10.26
N MET A 47 33.11 -16.23 9.92
CA MET A 47 32.40 -17.00 8.89
C MET A 47 30.93 -17.25 9.24
N GLU A 48 30.62 -17.55 10.49
CA GLU A 48 29.26 -17.72 10.98
C GLU A 48 28.46 -16.41 10.84
N MET A 49 29.01 -15.30 11.33
CA MET A 49 28.39 -13.97 11.19
C MET A 49 28.18 -13.59 9.73
N LEU A 50 29.11 -13.92 8.84
CA LEU A 50 28.97 -13.64 7.42
C LEU A 50 27.84 -14.47 6.78
N ARG A 51 27.75 -15.77 7.13
CA ARG A 51 26.67 -16.64 6.68
C ARG A 51 25.30 -16.15 7.16
N ASP A 52 25.20 -15.68 8.41
CA ASP A 52 23.94 -15.14 8.93
C ASP A 52 23.54 -13.84 8.23
N LYS A 53 24.50 -12.96 7.92
CA LYS A 53 24.25 -11.77 7.10
C LYS A 53 23.79 -12.15 5.70
N MET A 54 24.41 -13.15 5.07
CA MET A 54 24.00 -13.61 3.73
C MET A 54 22.57 -14.15 3.75
N ARG A 55 22.21 -15.01 4.69
CA ARG A 55 20.83 -15.51 4.85
C ARG A 55 19.84 -14.37 5.04
N GLY A 56 20.20 -13.36 5.86
CA GLY A 56 19.36 -12.18 6.06
C GLY A 56 19.16 -11.36 4.77
N LEU A 57 20.20 -11.23 3.96
CA LEU A 57 20.13 -10.54 2.66
C LEU A 57 19.30 -11.34 1.64
N GLU A 58 19.51 -12.66 1.56
CA GLU A 58 18.73 -13.55 0.69
C GLU A 58 17.23 -13.51 1.03
N HIS A 59 16.89 -13.51 2.33
CA HIS A 59 15.50 -13.40 2.78
C HIS A 59 14.87 -12.06 2.37
N ARG A 60 15.60 -10.94 2.55
CA ARG A 60 15.14 -9.61 2.11
C ARG A 60 14.98 -9.54 0.59
N LEU A 61 15.95 -10.08 -0.16
CA LEU A 61 15.88 -10.12 -1.62
C LEU A 61 14.66 -10.91 -2.10
N ALA A 62 14.42 -12.09 -1.52
CA ALA A 62 13.23 -12.88 -1.85
C ALA A 62 11.92 -12.14 -1.53
N GLY A 63 11.88 -11.38 -0.43
CA GLY A 63 10.75 -10.48 -0.11
C GLY A 63 10.54 -9.39 -1.16
N MET A 64 11.62 -8.71 -1.55
CA MET A 64 11.56 -7.67 -2.58
C MET A 64 11.11 -8.21 -3.94
N MET A 65 11.57 -9.40 -4.33
CA MET A 65 11.14 -10.05 -5.58
C MET A 65 9.66 -10.41 -5.57
N ARG A 66 9.12 -10.91 -4.45
CA ARG A 66 7.68 -11.17 -4.32
C ARG A 66 6.88 -9.87 -4.45
N ASN A 67 7.27 -8.82 -3.72
CA ASN A 67 6.59 -7.52 -3.78
C ASN A 67 6.63 -6.92 -5.21
N ALA A 68 7.75 -7.08 -5.92
CA ALA A 68 7.86 -6.62 -7.30
C ALA A 68 6.91 -7.38 -8.24
N ALA A 69 6.82 -8.71 -8.11
CA ALA A 69 5.89 -9.52 -8.89
C ALA A 69 4.42 -9.18 -8.61
N ASP A 70 4.07 -8.96 -7.32
CA ASP A 70 2.72 -8.56 -6.92
C ASP A 70 2.37 -7.18 -7.50
N ASN A 71 3.30 -6.21 -7.45
CA ASN A 71 3.11 -4.88 -8.04
C ASN A 71 2.96 -4.93 -9.56
N GLU A 72 3.71 -5.80 -10.26
CA GLU A 72 3.56 -6.01 -11.69
C GLU A 72 2.17 -6.57 -12.03
N ALA A 73 1.71 -7.58 -11.30
CA ALA A 73 0.38 -8.15 -11.47
C ALA A 73 -0.74 -7.13 -11.24
N LEU A 74 -0.62 -6.31 -10.19
CA LEU A 74 -1.57 -5.21 -9.90
C LEU A 74 -1.56 -4.17 -11.02
N SER A 75 -0.39 -3.79 -11.53
CA SER A 75 -0.26 -2.83 -12.63
C SER A 75 -0.90 -3.35 -13.92
N ALA A 76 -0.72 -4.63 -14.23
CA ALA A 76 -1.36 -5.28 -15.37
C ALA A 76 -2.90 -5.26 -15.25
N ARG A 77 -3.45 -5.57 -14.07
CA ARG A 77 -4.90 -5.50 -13.80
C ARG A 77 -5.43 -4.08 -13.95
N LEU A 78 -4.69 -3.07 -13.44
CA LEU A 78 -5.06 -1.66 -13.57
C LEU A 78 -5.13 -1.22 -15.03
N LEU A 79 -4.15 -1.63 -15.84
CA LEU A 79 -4.13 -1.33 -17.27
C LEU A 79 -5.32 -2.00 -18.00
N GLN A 80 -5.64 -3.24 -17.67
CA GLN A 80 -6.81 -3.93 -18.23
C GLN A 80 -8.12 -3.21 -17.86
N TRP A 81 -8.25 -2.78 -16.60
CA TRP A 81 -9.40 -2.02 -16.14
C TRP A 81 -9.51 -0.67 -16.87
N ALA A 82 -8.42 0.08 -16.99
CA ALA A 82 -8.38 1.35 -17.72
C ALA A 82 -8.82 1.17 -19.20
N ARG A 83 -8.35 0.09 -19.86
CA ARG A 83 -8.79 -0.24 -21.23
C ARG A 83 -10.27 -0.53 -21.31
N ALA A 84 -10.83 -1.25 -20.34
CA ALA A 84 -12.27 -1.52 -20.28
C ALA A 84 -13.08 -0.21 -20.16
N LEU A 85 -12.61 0.77 -19.37
CA LEU A 85 -13.25 2.08 -19.24
C LEU A 85 -13.19 2.89 -20.54
N ILE A 86 -12.05 2.88 -21.25
CA ILE A 86 -11.92 3.56 -22.55
C ILE A 86 -12.91 2.99 -23.56
N LEU A 87 -13.10 1.68 -23.58
CA LEU A 87 -14.10 1.05 -24.46
C LEU A 87 -15.54 1.40 -24.05
N ALA A 88 -15.80 1.45 -22.73
CA ALA A 88 -17.13 1.83 -22.21
C ALA A 88 -17.49 3.30 -22.52
N GLN A 89 -16.53 4.20 -22.66
CA GLN A 89 -16.76 5.60 -23.06
C GLN A 89 -17.41 5.76 -24.45
N GLN A 90 -17.31 4.75 -25.30
CA GLN A 90 -17.99 4.77 -26.63
C GLN A 90 -19.49 4.46 -26.52
N GLY A 91 -19.97 4.04 -25.35
CA GLY A 91 -21.38 3.73 -25.10
C GLY A 91 -22.17 4.91 -24.51
N ASN A 92 -23.22 4.56 -23.76
CA ASN A 92 -24.05 5.54 -23.07
C ASN A 92 -23.34 6.11 -21.85
N PRO A 93 -23.05 7.42 -21.77
CA PRO A 93 -22.37 8.04 -20.63
C PRO A 93 -23.04 7.75 -19.28
N ALA A 94 -24.41 7.68 -19.24
CA ALA A 94 -25.12 7.38 -18.00
C ALA A 94 -24.78 5.99 -17.38
N GLN A 95 -24.26 5.06 -18.18
CA GLN A 95 -23.86 3.73 -17.73
C GLN A 95 -22.40 3.65 -17.27
N MET A 96 -21.65 4.73 -17.45
CA MET A 96 -20.22 4.76 -17.11
C MET A 96 -19.92 4.41 -15.64
N PRO A 97 -20.65 4.93 -14.63
CA PRO A 97 -20.43 4.57 -13.23
C PRO A 97 -20.63 3.08 -12.96
N GLN A 98 -21.63 2.46 -13.59
CA GLN A 98 -21.88 1.02 -13.45
C GLN A 98 -20.82 0.20 -14.17
N ALA A 99 -20.42 0.57 -15.38
CA ALA A 99 -19.35 -0.10 -16.12
C ALA A 99 -18.03 -0.05 -15.34
N LEU A 100 -17.71 1.09 -14.73
CA LEU A 100 -16.54 1.27 -13.88
C LEU A 100 -16.54 0.29 -12.70
N GLN A 101 -17.64 0.22 -11.95
CA GLN A 101 -17.77 -0.65 -10.79
C GLN A 101 -17.70 -2.12 -11.20
N THR A 102 -18.43 -2.53 -12.23
CA THR A 102 -18.43 -3.93 -12.72
C THR A 102 -17.04 -4.38 -13.15
N ALA A 103 -16.34 -3.56 -13.91
CA ALA A 103 -15.00 -3.86 -14.37
C ALA A 103 -13.98 -3.88 -13.20
N LEU A 104 -14.16 -3.03 -12.18
CA LEU A 104 -13.33 -3.00 -10.98
C LEU A 104 -13.56 -4.26 -10.13
N GLN A 105 -14.82 -4.64 -9.92
CA GLN A 105 -15.19 -5.86 -9.19
C GLN A 105 -14.56 -7.11 -9.82
N ALA A 106 -14.69 -7.23 -11.14
CA ALA A 106 -14.15 -8.38 -11.88
C ALA A 106 -12.61 -8.40 -11.90
N GLY A 107 -11.98 -7.24 -12.11
CA GLY A 107 -10.51 -7.15 -12.23
C GLY A 107 -9.75 -7.33 -10.92
N PHE A 108 -10.35 -6.93 -9.81
CA PHE A 108 -9.69 -6.92 -8.49
C PHE A 108 -10.36 -7.83 -7.46
N GLU A 109 -11.34 -8.62 -7.88
CA GLU A 109 -12.06 -9.54 -6.98
C GLU A 109 -12.65 -8.81 -5.75
N LEU A 110 -13.29 -7.66 -6.01
CA LEU A 110 -13.89 -6.82 -4.99
C LEU A 110 -15.40 -7.08 -4.94
N PRO A 111 -15.92 -7.72 -3.89
CA PRO A 111 -17.34 -8.07 -3.84
C PRO A 111 -18.25 -6.87 -3.65
N LEU A 112 -17.76 -5.82 -3.00
CA LEU A 112 -18.55 -4.68 -2.61
C LEU A 112 -17.89 -3.40 -3.14
N THR A 113 -18.63 -2.70 -4.02
CA THR A 113 -18.22 -1.38 -4.52
C THR A 113 -19.42 -0.46 -4.59
N ALA A 114 -19.20 0.81 -4.31
CA ALA A 114 -20.19 1.88 -4.52
C ALA A 114 -19.49 3.13 -5.01
N LEU A 115 -20.19 3.92 -5.79
CA LEU A 115 -19.68 5.14 -6.39
C LEU A 115 -20.75 6.23 -6.36
N LYS A 116 -20.39 7.42 -5.89
CA LYS A 116 -21.21 8.62 -5.96
C LYS A 116 -20.41 9.78 -6.53
N ILE A 117 -21.07 10.64 -7.33
CA ILE A 117 -20.48 11.84 -7.94
C ILE A 117 -21.31 13.09 -7.64
N TRP A 118 -20.64 14.22 -7.50
CA TRP A 118 -21.23 15.56 -7.25
C TRP A 118 -20.28 16.69 -7.65
N PRO A 119 -20.80 17.84 -8.12
CA PRO A 119 -22.16 18.07 -8.58
C PRO A 119 -22.38 17.39 -9.93
N ALA A 120 -23.41 16.56 -10.05
CA ALA A 120 -23.74 15.94 -11.33
C ALA A 120 -24.35 16.93 -12.30
N ARG A 121 -24.12 16.78 -13.60
CA ARG A 121 -24.84 17.53 -14.64
C ARG A 121 -26.35 17.23 -14.58
N ALA A 122 -27.17 18.16 -15.03
CA ALA A 122 -28.63 18.07 -14.94
C ALA A 122 -29.21 16.76 -15.54
N GLU A 123 -28.59 16.26 -16.61
CA GLU A 123 -28.98 15.01 -17.27
C GLU A 123 -28.72 13.74 -16.42
N PHE A 124 -27.83 13.83 -15.45
CA PHE A 124 -27.47 12.72 -14.56
C PHE A 124 -27.92 12.91 -13.11
N ALA A 125 -28.47 14.06 -12.76
CA ALA A 125 -28.80 14.46 -11.40
C ALA A 125 -29.83 13.57 -10.68
N GLN A 126 -30.65 12.83 -11.43
CA GLN A 126 -31.66 11.92 -10.88
C GLN A 126 -31.18 10.46 -10.79
N GLN A 127 -29.96 10.18 -11.17
CA GLN A 127 -29.40 8.83 -11.12
C GLN A 127 -28.97 8.46 -9.69
N ASP A 128 -29.00 7.17 -9.37
CA ASP A 128 -28.63 6.66 -8.05
C ASP A 128 -27.22 7.09 -7.62
N TYR A 129 -26.28 7.15 -8.57
CA TYR A 129 -24.91 7.59 -8.29
C TYR A 129 -24.76 9.10 -8.07
N ALA A 130 -25.82 9.89 -8.24
CA ALA A 130 -25.82 11.34 -8.03
C ALA A 130 -26.76 11.80 -6.90
N THR A 131 -27.51 10.87 -6.30
CA THR A 131 -28.50 11.15 -5.25
C THR A 131 -28.12 10.52 -3.92
N GLY A 132 -28.74 10.96 -2.81
CA GLY A 132 -28.53 10.38 -1.48
C GLY A 132 -27.12 10.63 -0.92
N ILE A 133 -26.59 11.85 -1.13
CA ILE A 133 -25.24 12.25 -0.68
C ILE A 133 -25.40 13.41 0.30
N SER A 134 -25.01 13.21 1.55
CA SER A 134 -25.03 14.27 2.57
C SER A 134 -23.88 15.28 2.35
N GLU A 135 -24.04 16.49 2.90
CA GLU A 135 -22.96 17.48 2.90
C GLU A 135 -21.78 17.05 3.77
N ASP A 136 -22.05 16.25 4.82
CA ASP A 136 -21.00 15.70 5.69
C ASP A 136 -20.08 14.75 4.92
N VAL A 137 -20.64 13.86 4.09
CA VAL A 137 -19.84 12.98 3.22
C VAL A 137 -19.04 13.77 2.19
N LYS A 138 -19.62 14.81 1.59
CA LYS A 138 -18.89 15.67 0.64
C LYS A 138 -17.71 16.37 1.31
N THR A 139 -17.94 16.94 2.49
CA THR A 139 -16.90 17.60 3.29
C THR A 139 -15.81 16.61 3.69
N PHE A 140 -16.20 15.43 4.15
CA PHE A 140 -15.27 14.37 4.49
C PHE A 140 -14.43 13.95 3.28
N ALA A 141 -15.06 13.65 2.14
CA ALA A 141 -14.35 13.26 0.93
C ALA A 141 -13.37 14.34 0.44
N ALA A 142 -13.77 15.62 0.53
CA ALA A 142 -12.92 16.75 0.17
C ALA A 142 -11.72 16.93 1.12
N SER A 143 -11.82 16.47 2.37
CA SER A 143 -10.72 16.50 3.34
C SER A 143 -9.66 15.43 3.12
N LEU A 144 -9.97 14.38 2.34
CA LEU A 144 -9.06 13.28 2.08
C LEU A 144 -7.97 13.70 1.08
N ALA A 145 -6.74 13.86 1.55
CA ALA A 145 -5.58 14.10 0.68
C ALA A 145 -5.11 12.84 -0.07
N ALA A 146 -5.44 11.66 0.46
CA ALA A 146 -5.15 10.34 -0.11
C ALA A 146 -6.30 9.38 0.23
N PRO A 147 -6.42 8.22 -0.45
CA PRO A 147 -7.39 7.21 -0.09
C PRO A 147 -7.27 6.80 1.38
N PHE A 148 -8.39 6.69 2.06
CA PHE A 148 -8.47 6.14 3.41
C PHE A 148 -8.62 4.62 3.33
N CYS A 149 -7.88 3.88 4.15
CA CYS A 149 -8.03 2.44 4.35
C CYS A 149 -8.17 2.14 5.83
N GLY A 150 -9.06 1.21 6.18
CA GLY A 150 -9.24 0.82 7.56
C GLY A 150 -10.48 -0.04 7.80
N PRO A 151 -10.74 -0.40 9.07
CA PRO A 151 -11.95 -1.12 9.46
C PRO A 151 -13.20 -0.28 9.17
N ASN A 152 -14.30 -0.95 8.89
CA ASN A 152 -15.61 -0.28 8.75
C ASN A 152 -16.10 0.21 10.13
N ALA A 153 -15.84 1.47 10.42
CA ALA A 153 -16.27 2.12 11.66
C ALA A 153 -17.66 2.78 11.54
N GLY A 154 -18.48 2.35 10.58
CA GLY A 154 -19.84 2.90 10.39
C GLY A 154 -19.84 4.22 9.59
N PHE A 155 -18.91 4.41 8.66
CA PHE A 155 -18.92 5.55 7.75
C PHE A 155 -20.25 5.60 6.97
N GLU A 156 -20.84 6.78 6.82
CA GLU A 156 -22.08 6.95 6.06
C GLU A 156 -21.94 6.41 4.63
N ALA A 157 -20.80 6.64 3.98
CA ALA A 157 -20.50 6.15 2.65
C ALA A 157 -20.52 4.61 2.53
N SER A 158 -20.35 3.88 3.63
CA SER A 158 -20.46 2.42 3.63
C SER A 158 -21.88 1.92 3.37
N HIS A 159 -22.90 2.72 3.69
CA HIS A 159 -24.31 2.38 3.44
C HIS A 159 -24.67 2.40 1.93
N TRP A 160 -23.82 2.93 1.08
CA TRP A 160 -24.01 2.87 -0.38
C TRP A 160 -23.66 1.49 -0.97
N LEU A 161 -22.94 0.66 -0.22
CA LEU A 161 -22.63 -0.71 -0.61
C LEU A 161 -23.91 -1.56 -0.60
N ALA A 162 -24.00 -2.51 -1.53
CA ALA A 162 -25.17 -3.39 -1.65
C ALA A 162 -25.43 -4.20 -0.35
N ASP A 163 -24.36 -4.55 0.37
CA ASP A 163 -24.43 -5.16 1.71
C ASP A 163 -23.34 -4.54 2.61
N ALA A 164 -23.70 -3.45 3.27
CA ALA A 164 -22.79 -2.73 4.17
C ALA A 164 -22.32 -3.55 5.37
N GLN A 165 -23.12 -4.53 5.81
CA GLN A 165 -22.82 -5.37 6.99
C GLN A 165 -21.72 -6.39 6.70
N LEU A 166 -21.58 -6.82 5.46
CA LEU A 166 -20.49 -7.71 5.03
C LEU A 166 -19.15 -7.01 4.96
N ALA A 167 -19.12 -5.69 4.83
CA ALA A 167 -17.87 -4.94 4.72
C ALA A 167 -17.22 -4.79 6.10
N GLN A 168 -16.18 -5.57 6.38
CA GLN A 168 -15.37 -5.45 7.59
C GLN A 168 -14.22 -4.46 7.44
N SER A 169 -13.67 -4.31 6.23
CA SER A 169 -12.69 -3.29 5.89
C SER A 169 -13.13 -2.47 4.69
N LEU A 170 -12.72 -1.20 4.63
CA LEU A 170 -13.09 -0.23 3.61
C LEU A 170 -11.87 0.48 3.05
N ALA A 171 -11.93 0.81 1.75
CA ALA A 171 -11.15 1.87 1.15
C ALA A 171 -12.09 2.96 0.63
N LEU A 172 -11.85 4.20 1.04
CA LEU A 172 -12.58 5.38 0.62
C LEU A 172 -11.66 6.22 -0.26
N ILE A 173 -11.99 6.30 -1.55
CA ILE A 173 -11.12 6.89 -2.57
C ILE A 173 -11.78 8.18 -3.07
N PRO A 174 -11.24 9.36 -2.71
CA PRO A 174 -11.76 10.62 -3.21
C PRO A 174 -11.52 10.73 -4.71
N LEU A 175 -12.55 11.15 -5.44
CA LEU A 175 -12.47 11.44 -6.86
C LEU A 175 -12.28 12.95 -7.03
N GLN A 176 -11.18 13.34 -7.65
CA GLN A 176 -10.85 14.74 -7.86
C GLN A 176 -10.96 15.11 -9.33
N HIS A 177 -11.57 16.24 -9.63
CA HIS A 177 -11.67 16.72 -10.99
C HIS A 177 -10.28 17.00 -11.56
N PRO A 178 -9.89 16.39 -12.70
CA PRO A 178 -8.51 16.42 -13.19
C PRO A 178 -7.92 17.81 -13.42
N GLN A 179 -8.77 18.81 -13.73
CA GLN A 179 -8.33 20.17 -14.04
C GLN A 179 -8.40 21.11 -12.83
N SER A 180 -9.47 21.03 -12.02
CA SER A 180 -9.68 21.95 -10.88
C SER A 180 -9.14 21.40 -9.55
N GLY A 181 -8.92 20.10 -9.45
CA GLY A 181 -8.54 19.44 -8.19
C GLY A 181 -9.68 19.35 -7.16
N LEU A 182 -10.86 19.86 -7.48
CA LEU A 182 -12.02 19.81 -6.58
C LEU A 182 -12.53 18.38 -6.44
N CYS A 183 -12.97 18.03 -5.24
CA CYS A 183 -13.59 16.72 -5.00
C CYS A 183 -14.94 16.65 -5.74
N MET A 184 -15.04 15.68 -6.63
CA MET A 184 -16.20 15.47 -7.48
C MET A 184 -16.91 14.13 -7.23
N GLY A 185 -16.50 13.38 -6.23
CA GLY A 185 -17.08 12.08 -5.93
C GLY A 185 -16.30 11.29 -4.92
N LEU A 186 -16.87 10.14 -4.57
CA LEU A 186 -16.24 9.16 -3.69
C LEU A 186 -16.51 7.75 -4.24
N LEU A 187 -15.44 6.98 -4.40
CA LEU A 187 -15.49 5.55 -4.68
C LEU A 187 -15.24 4.78 -3.39
N VAL A 188 -16.16 3.88 -3.06
CA VAL A 188 -16.11 3.05 -1.86
C VAL A 188 -15.85 1.62 -2.28
N LEU A 189 -14.82 1.01 -1.70
CA LEU A 189 -14.51 -0.41 -1.85
C LEU A 189 -14.69 -1.07 -0.50
N GLY A 190 -15.44 -2.17 -0.46
CA GLY A 190 -15.67 -2.95 0.75
C GLY A 190 -15.17 -4.38 0.61
N SER A 191 -14.68 -4.94 1.71
CA SER A 191 -14.27 -6.34 1.78
C SER A 191 -14.77 -6.99 3.07
N PRO A 192 -15.22 -8.25 3.01
CA PRO A 192 -15.50 -9.06 4.20
C PRO A 192 -14.20 -9.48 4.94
N ASP A 193 -13.04 -9.37 4.30
CA ASP A 193 -11.75 -9.62 4.93
C ASP A 193 -11.27 -8.35 5.65
N PRO A 194 -11.11 -8.38 7.00
CA PRO A 194 -10.64 -7.23 7.76
C PRO A 194 -9.19 -6.83 7.44
N GLN A 195 -8.41 -7.73 6.83
CA GLN A 195 -7.02 -7.49 6.46
C GLN A 195 -6.86 -6.99 5.01
N ARG A 196 -7.94 -6.86 4.25
CA ARG A 196 -7.88 -6.41 2.85
C ARG A 196 -7.47 -4.96 2.73
N PHE A 197 -8.07 -4.08 3.55
CA PHE A 197 -7.81 -2.65 3.58
C PHE A 197 -7.37 -2.25 4.98
N THR A 198 -6.06 -2.23 5.21
CA THR A 198 -5.47 -1.88 6.51
C THR A 198 -4.89 -0.46 6.49
N ALA A 199 -4.83 0.19 7.65
CA ALA A 199 -4.38 1.58 7.74
C ALA A 199 -2.89 1.78 7.40
N ASP A 200 -2.09 0.73 7.47
CA ASP A 200 -0.67 0.70 7.12
C ASP A 200 -0.41 0.30 5.65
N MET A 201 -1.47 -0.02 4.91
CA MET A 201 -1.41 -0.36 3.50
C MET A 201 -0.98 0.87 2.67
N GLY A 202 -0.05 0.65 1.72
CA GLY A 202 0.30 1.68 0.74
C GLY A 202 -0.91 2.06 -0.14
N THR A 203 -1.21 3.35 -0.25
CA THR A 203 -2.38 3.85 -0.98
C THR A 203 -2.11 4.25 -2.43
N ASP A 204 -0.88 4.10 -2.92
CA ASP A 204 -0.48 4.55 -4.27
C ASP A 204 -1.34 3.92 -5.37
N PHE A 205 -1.62 2.63 -5.25
CA PHE A 205 -2.46 1.90 -6.19
C PHE A 205 -3.92 2.38 -6.18
N LEU A 206 -4.48 2.62 -4.99
CA LEU A 206 -5.83 3.16 -4.83
C LEU A 206 -5.93 4.60 -5.34
N THR A 207 -4.86 5.37 -5.20
CA THR A 207 -4.74 6.72 -5.78
C THR A 207 -4.80 6.65 -7.30
N GLN A 208 -4.11 5.70 -7.94
CA GLN A 208 -4.19 5.51 -9.39
C GLN A 208 -5.60 5.10 -9.84
N ILE A 209 -6.29 4.21 -9.09
CA ILE A 209 -7.71 3.89 -9.33
C ILE A 209 -8.54 5.17 -9.29
N GLY A 210 -8.38 6.01 -8.26
CA GLY A 210 -9.09 7.27 -8.12
C GLY A 210 -8.85 8.23 -9.30
N GLN A 211 -7.61 8.36 -9.75
CA GLN A 211 -7.24 9.21 -10.89
C GLN A 211 -7.88 8.73 -12.20
N ILE A 212 -7.82 7.44 -12.50
CA ILE A 212 -8.43 6.85 -13.70
C ILE A 212 -9.95 6.97 -13.64
N ALA A 213 -10.57 6.67 -12.48
CA ALA A 213 -12.00 6.83 -12.28
C ALA A 213 -12.44 8.29 -12.48
N SER A 214 -11.69 9.23 -11.92
CA SER A 214 -11.93 10.67 -12.07
C SER A 214 -11.88 11.09 -13.53
N ALA A 215 -10.86 10.66 -14.27
CA ALA A 215 -10.73 10.96 -15.69
C ALA A 215 -11.90 10.38 -16.52
N ALA A 216 -12.37 9.18 -16.15
CA ALA A 216 -13.49 8.54 -16.84
C ALA A 216 -14.86 9.25 -16.59
N LEU A 217 -15.01 9.85 -15.40
CA LEU A 217 -16.27 10.43 -14.92
C LEU A 217 -16.37 11.96 -15.06
N GLN A 218 -15.25 12.65 -15.38
CA GLN A 218 -15.21 14.12 -15.44
C GLN A 218 -16.29 14.74 -16.34
N GLY A 219 -16.66 14.07 -17.43
CA GLY A 219 -17.70 14.52 -18.33
C GLY A 219 -19.13 14.51 -17.76
N MET A 220 -19.33 13.88 -16.60
CA MET A 220 -20.64 13.72 -15.94
C MET A 220 -20.88 14.75 -14.83
N VAL A 221 -19.86 15.48 -14.40
CA VAL A 221 -19.96 16.53 -13.37
C VAL A 221 -20.11 17.90 -13.99
N ALA A 222 -20.84 18.76 -13.30
CA ALA A 222 -20.95 20.16 -13.66
C ALA A 222 -19.62 20.88 -13.37
N ALA A 223 -19.24 21.79 -14.27
CA ALA A 223 -18.02 22.58 -14.13
C ALA A 223 -18.13 23.60 -13.00
#